data_7839e0e3f11bbf0c4663a3d9c7996766
#
_entry.id   7839e0e3f11bbf0c4663a3d9c7996766
#
_cell.length_a   1.000
_cell.length_b   1.000
_cell.length_c   1.000
_cell.angle_alpha   90.00
_cell.angle_beta   90.00
_cell.angle_gamma   90.00
#
_symmetry.space_group_name_H-M   'P 1'
#
loop_
_entity.id
_entity.type
_entity.pdbx_description
1 polymer ?
#
loop_
_entity_poly.entity_id
_entity_poly.type
_entity_poly.pdbx_seq_one_letter_code
_entity_poly.pdbx_strand_id
1 'polypeptide(L)'
;SSDLKDTQLALTNSGGIRNEIPAGAVTMGAVISTFPFPNELVTMDLTGKQLRSLMEHGAGLSNGVLQVSKGLEMKYDSSKPIGQRVTVLTLNGKPIDDATVYHIATNSFLADGGDGFAAFTEGQARNTSGGYYVSNAIVDYFKAGNTITDEQLKGMRVADVKK
;
A
#
# COMPACT_ATOMS: atom_id res chain seq x y z
N SER A 1 -15.81 -6.05 3.12
CA SER A 1 -16.02 -6.98 4.21
C SER A 1 -15.95 -6.27 5.56
N SER A 2 -16.45 -6.88 6.63
CA SER A 2 -16.34 -6.34 7.99
C SER A 2 -14.88 -6.12 8.40
N ASP A 3 -13.98 -6.96 7.92
CA ASP A 3 -12.56 -6.95 8.25
C ASP A 3 -11.79 -5.75 7.67
N LEU A 4 -12.34 -5.10 6.65
CA LEU A 4 -11.74 -3.88 6.07
C LEU A 4 -12.27 -2.59 6.70
N LYS A 5 -13.36 -2.64 7.47
CA LYS A 5 -13.99 -1.43 8.02
C LYS A 5 -13.12 -0.69 9.02
N ASP A 6 -12.24 -1.41 9.72
CA ASP A 6 -11.35 -0.86 10.74
C ASP A 6 -9.94 -0.59 10.21
N THR A 7 -9.70 -0.86 8.92
CA THR A 7 -8.41 -0.62 8.27
C THR A 7 -8.14 0.87 8.14
N GLN A 8 -7.05 1.33 8.72
CA GLN A 8 -6.64 2.73 8.73
C GLN A 8 -5.88 3.13 7.47
N LEU A 9 -5.13 2.20 6.89
CA LEU A 9 -4.34 2.42 5.68
C LEU A 9 -4.12 1.11 4.92
N ALA A 10 -3.80 1.23 3.64
CA ALA A 10 -3.45 0.10 2.79
C ALA A 10 -2.12 0.34 2.08
N LEU A 11 -1.37 -0.73 1.91
CA LEU A 11 -0.05 -0.75 1.29
C LEU A 11 0.00 -1.81 0.20
N THR A 12 0.60 -1.49 -0.94
CA THR A 12 0.88 -2.48 -1.99
C THR A 12 2.22 -2.22 -2.65
N ASN A 13 2.85 -3.26 -3.19
CA ASN A 13 4.10 -3.13 -3.92
C ASN A 13 3.87 -2.58 -5.33
N SER A 14 4.77 -1.71 -5.79
CA SER A 14 4.72 -1.16 -7.15
C SER A 14 4.77 -2.24 -8.21
N GLY A 15 5.55 -3.30 -7.99
CA GLY A 15 5.65 -4.45 -8.90
C GLY A 15 4.36 -5.27 -9.07
N GLY A 16 3.40 -5.11 -8.15
CA GLY A 16 2.07 -5.72 -8.25
C GLY A 16 1.13 -5.03 -9.23
N ILE A 17 1.46 -3.80 -9.66
CA ILE A 17 0.68 -2.98 -10.61
C ILE A 17 1.37 -3.08 -11.97
N ARG A 18 0.76 -3.78 -12.94
CA ARG A 18 1.41 -4.15 -14.20
C ARG A 18 0.97 -3.34 -15.42
N ASN A 19 -0.20 -2.75 -15.36
CA ASN A 19 -0.78 -1.94 -16.43
C ASN A 19 -1.55 -0.76 -15.88
N GLU A 20 -1.91 0.16 -16.75
CA GLU A 20 -2.82 1.27 -16.44
C GLU A 20 -4.29 0.81 -16.57
N ILE A 21 -5.16 1.40 -15.78
CA ILE A 21 -6.60 1.35 -16.01
C ILE A 21 -6.95 2.62 -16.79
N PRO A 22 -7.38 2.50 -18.06
CA PRO A 22 -7.67 3.67 -18.90
C PRO A 22 -8.87 4.46 -18.34
N ALA A 23 -8.89 5.76 -18.67
CA ALA A 23 -10.04 6.61 -18.34
C ALA A 23 -11.32 6.11 -19.04
N GLY A 24 -12.44 6.27 -18.38
CA GLY A 24 -13.76 5.84 -18.87
C GLY A 24 -14.30 4.61 -18.15
N ALA A 25 -14.98 3.73 -18.88
CA ALA A 25 -15.57 2.53 -18.29
C ALA A 25 -14.50 1.51 -17.89
N VAL A 26 -14.44 1.16 -16.62
CA VAL A 26 -13.50 0.15 -16.09
C VAL A 26 -14.04 -1.24 -16.38
N THR A 27 -13.30 -2.03 -17.14
CA THR A 27 -13.65 -3.41 -17.46
C THR A 27 -12.95 -4.41 -16.53
N MET A 28 -13.52 -5.59 -16.37
CA MET A 28 -12.90 -6.71 -15.66
C MET A 28 -11.51 -7.04 -16.23
N GLY A 29 -11.38 -7.04 -17.56
CA GLY A 29 -10.10 -7.30 -18.23
C GLY A 29 -9.05 -6.27 -17.90
N ALA A 30 -9.41 -4.98 -17.82
CA ALA A 30 -8.49 -3.92 -17.40
C ALA A 30 -7.99 -4.13 -15.95
N VAL A 31 -8.90 -4.47 -15.04
CA VAL A 31 -8.51 -4.75 -13.64
C VAL A 31 -7.58 -5.96 -13.55
N ILE A 32 -7.91 -7.07 -14.22
CA ILE A 32 -7.09 -8.30 -14.19
C ILE A 32 -5.72 -8.05 -14.84
N SER A 33 -5.65 -7.28 -15.93
CA SER A 33 -4.36 -6.98 -16.57
C SER A 33 -3.49 -6.05 -15.71
N THR A 34 -4.11 -5.19 -14.91
CA THR A 34 -3.41 -4.30 -13.97
C THR A 34 -2.92 -5.05 -12.73
N PHE A 35 -3.73 -5.97 -12.21
CA PHE A 35 -3.45 -6.77 -11.02
C PHE A 35 -3.54 -8.28 -11.33
N PRO A 36 -2.59 -8.82 -12.12
CA PRO A 36 -2.69 -10.18 -12.64
C PRO A 36 -2.34 -11.28 -11.62
N PHE A 37 -1.75 -10.90 -10.49
CA PHE A 37 -1.29 -11.87 -9.50
C PHE A 37 -2.45 -12.32 -8.59
N PRO A 38 -2.55 -13.62 -8.26
CA PRO A 38 -3.56 -14.14 -7.34
C PRO A 38 -3.17 -13.85 -5.87
N ASN A 39 -2.83 -12.61 -5.59
CA ASN A 39 -2.50 -12.18 -4.23
C ASN A 39 -3.78 -11.94 -3.43
N GLU A 40 -3.93 -12.68 -2.34
CA GLU A 40 -5.05 -12.49 -1.42
C GLU A 40 -4.92 -11.17 -0.65
N LEU A 41 -6.05 -10.63 -0.28
CA LEU A 41 -6.09 -9.50 0.64
C LEU A 41 -5.78 -9.98 2.06
N VAL A 42 -4.89 -9.26 2.72
CA VAL A 42 -4.46 -9.56 4.10
C VAL A 42 -4.62 -8.30 4.95
N THR A 43 -5.17 -8.45 6.15
CA THR A 43 -5.13 -7.41 7.18
C THR A 43 -4.22 -7.84 8.33
N MET A 44 -3.59 -6.88 8.98
CA MET A 44 -2.74 -7.12 10.15
C MET A 44 -2.49 -5.84 10.93
N ASP A 45 -1.96 -6.01 12.13
CA ASP A 45 -1.54 -4.93 13.00
C ASP A 45 -0.03 -4.75 12.90
N LEU A 46 0.40 -3.50 12.65
CA LEU A 46 1.81 -3.11 12.65
C LEU A 46 2.02 -1.91 13.57
N THR A 47 3.12 -1.90 14.29
CA THR A 47 3.56 -0.70 15.01
C THR A 47 4.04 0.37 14.04
N GLY A 48 4.01 1.63 14.45
CA GLY A 48 4.57 2.72 13.63
C GLY A 48 6.05 2.52 13.32
N LYS A 49 6.81 1.90 14.23
CA LYS A 49 8.21 1.52 13.97
C LYS A 49 8.34 0.53 12.82
N GLN A 50 7.47 -0.49 12.77
CA GLN A 50 7.44 -1.45 11.66
C GLN A 50 7.02 -0.78 10.35
N LEU A 51 6.00 0.11 10.38
CA LEU A 51 5.61 0.91 9.21
C LEU A 51 6.78 1.76 8.70
N ARG A 52 7.51 2.44 9.58
CA ARG A 52 8.70 3.21 9.20
C ARG A 52 9.77 2.33 8.56
N SER A 53 10.02 1.15 9.13
CA SER A 53 10.97 0.17 8.58
C SER A 53 10.59 -0.25 7.16
N LEU A 54 9.29 -0.52 6.89
CA LEU A 54 8.80 -0.84 5.55
C LEU A 54 9.03 0.31 4.57
N MET A 55 8.76 1.56 4.99
CA MET A 55 8.96 2.73 4.14
C MET A 55 10.43 2.97 3.84
N GLU A 56 11.31 2.82 4.83
CA GLU A 56 12.77 2.92 4.64
C GLU A 56 13.30 1.84 3.70
N HIS A 57 12.83 0.60 3.86
CA HIS A 57 13.20 -0.50 2.95
C HIS A 57 12.80 -0.17 1.51
N GLY A 58 11.55 0.23 1.27
CA GLY A 58 11.05 0.61 -0.04
C GLY A 58 11.82 1.80 -0.66
N ALA A 59 12.18 2.80 0.15
CA ALA A 59 12.99 3.92 -0.29
C ALA A 59 14.43 3.52 -0.67
N GLY A 60 14.90 2.36 -0.21
CA GLY A 60 16.18 1.77 -0.55
C GLY A 60 16.20 0.98 -1.86
N LEU A 61 15.04 0.52 -2.33
CA LEU A 61 14.92 -0.29 -3.54
C LEU A 61 14.94 0.57 -4.81
N SER A 62 15.52 0.03 -5.88
CA SER A 62 15.63 0.73 -7.18
C SER A 62 14.28 0.96 -7.88
N ASN A 63 13.29 0.11 -7.61
CA ASN A 63 11.97 0.09 -8.25
C ASN A 63 10.81 -0.05 -7.27
N GLY A 64 11.01 0.36 -5.98
CA GLY A 64 10.18 -0.25 -5.03
C GLY A 64 9.61 0.49 -3.86
N VAL A 65 9.37 1.79 -3.89
CA VAL A 65 8.51 2.38 -2.84
C VAL A 65 7.13 1.73 -2.85
N LEU A 66 6.58 1.49 -1.66
CA LEU A 66 5.21 1.01 -1.54
C LEU A 66 4.23 2.08 -2.02
N GLN A 67 3.20 1.64 -2.72
CA GLN A 67 2.04 2.46 -3.01
C GLN A 67 1.13 2.48 -1.78
N VAL A 68 0.61 3.64 -1.45
CA VAL A 68 -0.09 3.87 -0.19
C VAL A 68 -1.50 4.41 -0.43
N SER A 69 -2.45 4.04 0.44
CA SER A 69 -3.81 4.56 0.40
C SER A 69 -3.89 6.03 0.77
N LYS A 70 -5.05 6.64 0.49
CA LYS A 70 -5.34 8.03 0.88
C LYS A 70 -5.15 8.22 2.39
N GLY A 71 -4.56 9.34 2.75
CA GLY A 71 -4.29 9.73 4.14
C GLY A 71 -2.86 9.44 4.59
N LEU A 72 -2.20 8.42 4.05
CA LEU A 72 -0.77 8.22 4.31
C LEU A 72 0.06 9.04 3.32
N GLU A 73 1.00 9.82 3.86
CA GLU A 73 1.97 10.59 3.09
C GLU A 73 3.38 10.23 3.51
N MET A 74 4.25 10.03 2.53
CA MET A 74 5.66 9.75 2.72
C MET A 74 6.50 10.67 1.84
N LYS A 75 7.52 11.31 2.44
CA LYS A 75 8.59 11.96 1.70
C LYS A 75 9.91 11.29 2.06
N TYR A 76 10.75 11.08 1.07
CA TYR A 76 12.08 10.52 1.28
C TYR A 76 13.12 11.26 0.44
N ASP A 77 14.38 11.18 0.83
CA ASP A 77 15.53 11.76 0.15
C ASP A 77 16.44 10.62 -0.33
N SER A 78 16.39 10.36 -1.64
CA SER A 78 17.17 9.27 -2.26
C SER A 78 18.68 9.50 -2.20
N SER A 79 19.15 10.72 -1.91
CA SER A 79 20.58 11.02 -1.74
C SER A 79 21.14 10.59 -0.38
N LYS A 80 20.27 10.30 0.59
CA LYS A 80 20.69 9.83 1.92
C LYS A 80 21.03 8.34 1.93
N PRO A 81 21.80 7.89 2.92
CA PRO A 81 22.06 6.46 3.11
C PRO A 81 20.77 5.65 3.25
N ILE A 82 20.79 4.41 2.76
CA ILE A 82 19.69 3.46 2.95
C ILE A 82 19.41 3.29 4.45
N GLY A 83 18.14 3.30 4.83
CA GLY A 83 17.69 3.27 6.22
C GLY A 83 17.60 4.64 6.92
N GLN A 84 17.91 5.73 6.19
CA GLN A 84 17.81 7.11 6.68
C GLN A 84 17.15 8.05 5.66
N ARG A 85 16.42 7.48 4.72
CA ARG A 85 15.84 8.21 3.59
C ARG A 85 14.49 8.84 3.89
N VAL A 86 13.66 8.22 4.72
CA VAL A 86 12.33 8.73 5.05
C VAL A 86 12.44 9.99 5.90
N THR A 87 11.97 11.11 5.37
CA THR A 87 12.01 12.43 6.02
C THR A 87 10.66 12.84 6.60
N VAL A 88 9.57 12.39 5.99
CA VAL A 88 8.20 12.62 6.46
C VAL A 88 7.43 11.32 6.34
N LEU A 89 6.70 10.95 7.39
CA LEU A 89 5.73 9.85 7.37
C LEU A 89 4.56 10.25 8.27
N THR A 90 3.41 10.51 7.64
CA THR A 90 2.21 10.99 8.34
C THR A 90 0.97 10.20 7.90
N LEU A 91 0.02 10.06 8.81
CA LEU A 91 -1.31 9.54 8.53
C LEU A 91 -2.34 10.61 8.89
N ASN A 92 -3.15 11.04 7.90
CA ASN A 92 -4.13 12.13 8.04
C ASN A 92 -3.51 13.41 8.64
N GLY A 93 -2.31 13.76 8.18
CA GLY A 93 -1.55 14.93 8.62
C GLY A 93 -0.87 14.81 9.99
N LYS A 94 -1.02 13.68 10.69
CA LYS A 94 -0.34 13.41 11.97
C LYS A 94 0.87 12.52 11.76
N PRO A 95 2.03 12.84 12.35
CA PRO A 95 3.20 11.95 12.31
C PRO A 95 2.87 10.55 12.80
N ILE A 96 3.42 9.54 12.13
CA ILE A 96 3.36 8.16 12.61
C ILE A 96 4.17 8.05 13.91
N ASP A 97 3.50 7.60 14.97
CA ASP A 97 4.11 7.32 16.27
C ASP A 97 4.61 5.89 16.31
N ASP A 98 5.88 5.69 16.65
CA ASP A 98 6.56 4.39 16.58
C ASP A 98 5.96 3.33 17.52
N ALA A 99 5.35 3.73 18.63
CA ALA A 99 4.74 2.84 19.61
C ALA A 99 3.26 2.52 19.33
N THR A 100 2.60 3.35 18.51
CA THR A 100 1.19 3.18 18.17
C THR A 100 1.02 2.00 17.21
N VAL A 101 -0.03 1.20 17.44
CA VAL A 101 -0.44 0.10 16.56
C VAL A 101 -1.42 0.62 15.51
N TYR A 102 -1.18 0.27 14.26
CA TYR A 102 -1.99 0.62 13.09
C TYR A 102 -2.55 -0.65 12.47
N HIS A 103 -3.87 -0.71 12.28
CA HIS A 103 -4.52 -1.78 11.54
C HIS A 103 -4.42 -1.49 10.04
N ILE A 104 -3.77 -2.36 9.28
CA ILE A 104 -3.44 -2.15 7.87
C ILE A 104 -4.01 -3.25 6.98
N ALA A 105 -4.20 -2.93 5.70
CA ALA A 105 -4.42 -3.90 4.65
C ALA A 105 -3.22 -3.97 3.70
N THR A 106 -2.90 -5.16 3.24
CA THR A 106 -1.87 -5.42 2.23
C THR A 106 -2.23 -6.65 1.40
N ASN A 107 -1.32 -7.13 0.58
CA ASN A 107 -1.49 -8.38 -0.16
C ASN A 107 -0.64 -9.52 0.44
N SER A 108 -1.00 -10.76 0.12
CA SER A 108 -0.33 -11.95 0.67
C SER A 108 1.16 -12.02 0.32
N PHE A 109 1.55 -11.56 -0.88
CA PHE A 109 2.96 -11.51 -1.27
C PHE A 109 3.80 -10.65 -0.32
N LEU A 110 3.34 -9.44 0.01
CA LEU A 110 4.02 -8.57 0.96
C LEU A 110 3.93 -9.10 2.40
N ALA A 111 2.76 -9.61 2.79
CA ALA A 111 2.55 -10.17 4.13
C ALA A 111 3.51 -11.34 4.44
N ASP A 112 3.98 -12.05 3.39
CA ASP A 112 4.97 -13.12 3.47
C ASP A 112 6.42 -12.63 3.30
N GLY A 113 6.64 -11.32 3.31
CA GLY A 113 7.97 -10.71 3.20
C GLY A 113 8.49 -10.57 1.78
N GLY A 114 7.61 -10.61 0.77
CA GLY A 114 7.97 -10.42 -0.64
C GLY A 114 8.75 -9.12 -0.85
N ASP A 115 9.63 -9.09 -1.85
CA ASP A 115 10.56 -7.98 -2.14
C ASP A 115 11.44 -7.57 -0.95
N GLY A 116 11.59 -8.44 0.06
CA GLY A 116 12.40 -8.20 1.25
C GLY A 116 11.73 -7.32 2.31
N PHE A 117 10.41 -7.06 2.21
CA PHE A 117 9.65 -6.31 3.21
C PHE A 117 9.41 -7.12 4.50
N ALA A 118 10.50 -7.48 5.18
CA ALA A 118 10.50 -8.40 6.33
C ALA A 118 9.58 -7.96 7.49
N ALA A 119 9.44 -6.66 7.73
CA ALA A 119 8.61 -6.18 8.86
C ALA A 119 7.13 -6.56 8.73
N PHE A 120 6.61 -6.92 7.55
CA PHE A 120 5.26 -7.48 7.43
C PHE A 120 5.15 -8.85 8.09
N THR A 121 6.19 -9.67 8.07
CA THR A 121 6.16 -11.02 8.68
C THR A 121 6.08 -10.97 10.21
N GLU A 122 6.40 -9.82 10.80
CA GLU A 122 6.32 -9.57 12.24
C GLU A 122 4.95 -9.02 12.68
N GLY A 123 4.05 -8.76 11.72
CA GLY A 123 2.71 -8.22 11.98
C GLY A 123 1.88 -9.15 12.85
N GLN A 124 1.07 -8.55 13.74
CA GLN A 124 0.17 -9.28 14.63
C GLN A 124 -1.25 -9.32 14.04
N ALA A 125 -2.13 -10.14 14.63
CA ALA A 125 -3.54 -10.25 14.24
C ALA A 125 -3.74 -10.42 12.72
N ARG A 126 -2.83 -11.15 12.07
CA ARG A 126 -2.89 -11.41 10.63
C ARG A 126 -4.16 -12.18 10.28
N ASN A 127 -4.94 -11.63 9.36
CA ASN A 127 -6.12 -12.27 8.79
C ASN A 127 -6.00 -12.28 7.26
N THR A 128 -6.05 -13.47 6.67
CA THR A 128 -6.02 -13.68 5.22
C THR A 128 -7.43 -13.96 4.73
N SER A 129 -7.82 -13.32 3.65
CA SER A 129 -9.22 -13.27 3.17
C SER A 129 -9.78 -14.58 2.60
N GLY A 130 -8.99 -15.66 2.54
CA GLY A 130 -9.47 -16.98 2.12
C GLY A 130 -9.98 -17.02 0.68
N GLY A 131 -9.16 -16.61 -0.29
CA GLY A 131 -9.51 -16.63 -1.73
C GLY A 131 -10.09 -15.32 -2.25
N TYR A 132 -10.16 -14.25 -1.46
CA TYR A 132 -10.54 -12.93 -1.93
C TYR A 132 -9.28 -12.15 -2.32
N TYR A 133 -9.08 -11.99 -3.62
CA TYR A 133 -7.89 -11.38 -4.19
C TYR A 133 -7.97 -9.85 -4.23
N VAL A 134 -6.82 -9.19 -4.33
CA VAL A 134 -6.73 -7.72 -4.52
C VAL A 134 -7.56 -7.27 -5.73
N SER A 135 -7.51 -8.00 -6.84
CA SER A 135 -8.34 -7.71 -8.03
C SER A 135 -9.85 -7.78 -7.73
N ASN A 136 -10.30 -8.71 -6.88
CA ASN A 136 -11.71 -8.78 -6.47
C ASN A 136 -12.13 -7.52 -5.72
N ALA A 137 -11.30 -7.03 -4.79
CA ALA A 137 -11.59 -5.81 -4.03
C ALA A 137 -11.74 -4.59 -4.96
N ILE A 138 -10.90 -4.49 -5.99
CA ILE A 138 -10.97 -3.40 -6.98
C ILE A 138 -12.22 -3.52 -7.84
N VAL A 139 -12.56 -4.73 -8.29
CA VAL A 139 -13.79 -4.99 -9.04
C VAL A 139 -15.03 -4.61 -8.21
N ASP A 140 -15.07 -5.04 -6.96
CA ASP A 140 -16.21 -4.74 -6.07
C ASP A 140 -16.32 -3.24 -5.78
N TYR A 141 -15.20 -2.53 -5.67
CA TYR A 141 -15.18 -1.08 -5.54
C TYR A 141 -15.92 -0.39 -6.70
N PHE A 142 -15.61 -0.77 -7.95
CA PHE A 142 -16.27 -0.20 -9.12
C PHE A 142 -17.71 -0.69 -9.30
N LYS A 143 -18.00 -1.97 -8.99
CA LYS A 143 -19.38 -2.52 -9.01
C LYS A 143 -20.31 -1.81 -8.01
N ALA A 144 -19.77 -1.31 -6.91
CA ALA A 144 -20.52 -0.51 -5.95
C ALA A 144 -20.87 0.92 -6.45
N GLY A 145 -20.55 1.23 -7.72
CA GLY A 145 -20.83 2.54 -8.34
C GLY A 145 -19.80 3.62 -8.02
N ASN A 146 -18.68 3.26 -7.39
CA ASN A 146 -17.61 4.21 -7.13
C ASN A 146 -16.89 4.59 -8.42
N THR A 147 -16.44 5.85 -8.47
CA THR A 147 -15.63 6.39 -9.55
C THR A 147 -14.32 6.95 -9.01
N ILE A 148 -13.30 7.04 -9.84
CA ILE A 148 -12.08 7.75 -9.54
C ILE A 148 -12.08 9.04 -10.36
N THR A 149 -11.94 10.17 -9.68
CA THR A 149 -11.94 11.50 -10.28
C THR A 149 -10.54 12.03 -10.45
N ASP A 150 -10.36 13.00 -11.38
CA ASP A 150 -9.07 13.69 -11.55
C ASP A 150 -8.56 14.32 -10.26
N GLU A 151 -9.47 14.80 -9.40
CA GLU A 151 -9.11 15.36 -8.10
C GLU A 151 -8.47 14.32 -7.17
N GLN A 152 -8.96 13.08 -7.19
CA GLN A 152 -8.38 11.98 -6.40
C GLN A 152 -7.01 11.52 -6.92
N LEU A 153 -6.71 11.80 -8.19
CA LEU A 153 -5.42 11.48 -8.83
C LEU A 153 -4.37 12.58 -8.64
N LYS A 154 -4.78 13.78 -8.19
CA LYS A 154 -3.85 14.89 -7.95
C LYS A 154 -2.97 14.65 -6.73
N GLY A 155 -1.71 15.06 -6.86
CA GLY A 155 -0.71 14.99 -5.81
C GLY A 155 -0.06 13.61 -5.68
N MET A 156 1.17 13.61 -5.18
CA MET A 156 1.92 12.39 -4.88
C MET A 156 1.86 12.11 -3.38
N ARG A 157 1.40 10.92 -3.01
CA ARG A 157 1.40 10.45 -1.62
C ARG A 157 2.78 9.99 -1.18
N VAL A 158 3.60 9.56 -2.13
CA VAL A 158 4.99 9.16 -1.92
C VAL A 158 5.85 9.99 -2.86
N ALA A 159 6.79 10.76 -2.32
CA ALA A 159 7.61 11.68 -3.10
C ALA A 159 9.08 11.62 -2.69
N ASP A 160 9.95 11.56 -3.70
CA ASP A 160 11.39 11.79 -3.53
C ASP A 160 11.67 13.30 -3.60
N VAL A 161 12.16 13.87 -2.51
CA VAL A 161 12.44 15.32 -2.43
C VAL A 161 13.66 15.74 -3.24
N LYS A 162 14.41 14.79 -3.84
CA LYS A 162 15.55 15.05 -4.73
C LYS A 162 15.20 14.96 -6.21
N LYS A 163 14.01 14.54 -6.54
CA LYS A 163 13.44 14.55 -7.89
C LYS A 163 12.36 15.62 -8.01
#